data_71c8f977dd951de4820373288c907e53
#
_entry.id   71c8f977dd951de4820373288c907e53
#
_cell.length_a   1.000
_cell.length_b   1.000
_cell.length_c   1.000
_cell.angle_alpha   90.00
_cell.angle_beta   90.00
_cell.angle_gamma   90.00
#
_symmetry.space_group_name_H-M   'P 1'
#
loop_
_entity.id
_entity.type
_entity.pdbx_description
1 polymer ?
#
loop_
_entity_poly.entity_id
_entity_poly.type
_entity_poly.pdbx_seq_one_letter_code
_entity_poly.pdbx_strand_id
1 'polypeptide(L)'
;MRDHPQTMRATQVIGLSLLVLTAAVAAQVPVNDEPHHRTVYQNADFRILDVRVAPGESTLDHRHDHDIFTVSMNAGTATRIVANGQAQNRPGRPLADATITEYTGKPGSHKLDNVGAAPYMLFAVENLRDQKAWSAAPPVSALATTLATDGRALRVYDIRLATPTSQTTHTHAVPTVAVLINGIVMSEGPDAQAKALAPAPVGLKRLDSPGQWVLVPRGETHTVVRLGNMDARLLEVEVR
;
A
#
# COMPACT_ATOMS: atom_id res chain seq x y z
N MET A 1 -24.96 -92.51 17.26
CA MET A 1 -24.16 -91.41 17.74
C MET A 1 -23.61 -90.71 16.52
N ARG A 2 -24.10 -89.53 16.18
CA ARG A 2 -23.60 -88.75 15.06
C ARG A 2 -23.22 -87.36 15.61
N ASP A 3 -21.94 -87.04 15.64
CA ASP A 3 -21.43 -85.79 16.08
C ASP A 3 -21.58 -84.73 14.97
N HIS A 4 -22.20 -83.61 15.35
CA HIS A 4 -22.28 -82.46 14.46
C HIS A 4 -21.15 -81.48 14.84
N PRO A 5 -20.32 -81.00 13.87
CA PRO A 5 -19.34 -79.94 14.13
C PRO A 5 -20.07 -78.60 14.15
N GLN A 6 -19.86 -77.81 15.21
CA GLN A 6 -20.27 -76.44 15.32
C GLN A 6 -19.26 -75.54 14.52
N THR A 7 -19.76 -74.84 13.52
CA THR A 7 -18.99 -73.80 12.80
C THR A 7 -19.11 -72.51 13.55
N MET A 8 -17.99 -72.04 14.14
CA MET A 8 -17.83 -70.71 14.69
C MET A 8 -17.76 -69.69 13.53
N ARG A 9 -18.72 -68.79 13.45
CA ARG A 9 -18.64 -67.59 12.56
C ARG A 9 -17.85 -66.49 13.25
N ALA A 10 -16.67 -66.12 12.69
CA ALA A 10 -15.91 -64.96 13.10
C ALA A 10 -16.56 -63.69 12.53
N THR A 11 -17.05 -62.83 13.42
CA THR A 11 -17.58 -61.50 13.04
C THR A 11 -16.39 -60.55 12.89
N GLN A 12 -16.07 -60.18 11.65
CA GLN A 12 -15.08 -59.10 11.40
C GLN A 12 -15.74 -57.73 11.69
N VAL A 13 -15.22 -57.03 12.68
CA VAL A 13 -15.55 -55.63 12.95
C VAL A 13 -14.62 -54.76 12.11
N ILE A 14 -15.17 -54.17 11.04
CA ILE A 14 -14.43 -53.18 10.23
C ILE A 14 -14.49 -51.86 10.97
N GLY A 15 -13.40 -51.50 11.62
CA GLY A 15 -13.24 -50.18 12.24
C GLY A 15 -13.03 -49.11 11.16
N LEU A 16 -14.03 -48.26 10.94
CA LEU A 16 -13.93 -47.09 10.06
C LEU A 16 -13.17 -45.96 10.80
N SER A 17 -11.87 -45.81 10.54
CA SER A 17 -11.09 -44.71 11.07
C SER A 17 -11.43 -43.42 10.30
N LEU A 18 -12.17 -42.51 10.94
CA LEU A 18 -12.48 -41.18 10.40
C LEU A 18 -11.22 -40.31 10.51
N LEU A 19 -10.53 -40.07 9.38
CA LEU A 19 -9.39 -39.13 9.32
C LEU A 19 -9.97 -37.71 9.30
N VAL A 20 -9.97 -37.02 10.43
CA VAL A 20 -10.35 -35.61 10.50
C VAL A 20 -9.16 -34.79 9.98
N LEU A 21 -9.23 -34.35 8.71
CA LEU A 21 -8.32 -33.36 8.16
C LEU A 21 -8.68 -32.00 8.77
N THR A 22 -7.97 -31.57 9.79
CA THR A 22 -8.03 -30.20 10.26
C THR A 22 -7.26 -29.34 9.25
N ALA A 23 -7.97 -28.60 8.39
CA ALA A 23 -7.37 -27.55 7.60
C ALA A 23 -6.82 -26.49 8.57
N ALA A 24 -5.49 -26.35 8.66
CA ALA A 24 -4.87 -25.26 9.37
C ALA A 24 -5.27 -23.97 8.64
N VAL A 25 -6.12 -23.15 9.26
CA VAL A 25 -6.36 -21.79 8.81
C VAL A 25 -5.04 -21.06 9.02
N ALA A 26 -4.36 -20.68 7.94
CA ALA A 26 -3.17 -19.86 8.03
C ALA A 26 -3.51 -18.57 8.79
N ALA A 27 -2.80 -18.30 9.87
CA ALA A 27 -3.04 -17.11 10.69
C ALA A 27 -2.78 -15.86 9.82
N GLN A 28 -3.73 -14.92 9.84
CA GLN A 28 -3.57 -13.62 9.21
C GLN A 28 -2.48 -12.83 9.94
N VAL A 29 -1.60 -12.18 9.18
CA VAL A 29 -0.59 -11.29 9.74
C VAL A 29 -1.00 -9.82 9.55
N PRO A 30 -0.61 -8.90 10.42
CA PRO A 30 -0.72 -7.47 10.14
C PRO A 30 0.02 -7.10 8.85
N VAL A 31 -0.47 -6.12 8.09
CA VAL A 31 0.13 -5.74 6.80
C VAL A 31 1.60 -5.35 6.93
N ASN A 32 2.02 -4.75 8.05
CA ASN A 32 3.41 -4.37 8.31
C ASN A 32 4.33 -5.55 8.66
N ASP A 33 3.77 -6.72 8.96
CA ASP A 33 4.50 -7.95 9.24
C ASP A 33 4.52 -8.89 8.02
N GLU A 34 3.83 -8.51 6.93
CA GLU A 34 3.81 -9.23 5.67
C GLU A 34 5.10 -8.94 4.88
N PRO A 35 5.89 -9.97 4.49
CA PRO A 35 7.24 -9.76 3.94
C PRO A 35 7.35 -8.93 2.67
N HIS A 36 6.30 -8.93 1.81
CA HIS A 36 6.26 -8.14 0.58
C HIS A 36 5.83 -6.68 0.81
N HIS A 37 5.38 -6.32 2.04
CA HIS A 37 4.99 -4.97 2.45
C HIS A 37 6.08 -4.34 3.32
N ARG A 38 7.22 -4.02 2.71
CA ARG A 38 8.36 -3.50 3.44
C ARG A 38 8.08 -2.09 3.99
N THR A 39 8.04 -1.93 5.31
CA THR A 39 8.01 -0.61 5.95
C THR A 39 9.32 0.11 5.67
N VAL A 40 9.25 1.24 4.93
CA VAL A 40 10.42 2.08 4.60
C VAL A 40 10.50 3.33 5.46
N TYR A 41 9.39 3.70 6.11
CA TYR A 41 9.31 4.79 7.09
C TYR A 41 8.08 4.61 7.98
N GLN A 42 8.19 5.02 9.24
CA GLN A 42 7.06 5.10 10.17
C GLN A 42 7.32 6.15 11.25
N ASN A 43 6.27 6.89 11.60
CA ASN A 43 6.22 7.73 12.79
C ASN A 43 4.87 7.52 13.52
N ALA A 44 4.48 8.44 14.41
CA ALA A 44 3.21 8.34 15.12
C ALA A 44 1.98 8.60 14.25
N ASP A 45 2.14 9.32 13.12
CA ASP A 45 1.04 9.76 12.27
C ASP A 45 0.78 8.81 11.10
N PHE A 46 1.83 8.22 10.52
CA PHE A 46 1.69 7.39 9.32
C PHE A 46 2.85 6.41 9.12
N ARG A 47 2.61 5.44 8.23
CA ARG A 47 3.58 4.45 7.75
C ARG A 47 3.66 4.49 6.24
N ILE A 48 4.88 4.35 5.70
CA ILE A 48 5.13 4.20 4.26
C ILE A 48 5.57 2.76 4.00
N LEU A 49 4.92 2.12 3.02
CA LEU A 49 5.23 0.76 2.58
C LEU A 49 5.71 0.78 1.12
N ASP A 50 6.81 0.04 0.87
CA ASP A 50 7.25 -0.35 -0.47
C ASP A 50 6.79 -1.80 -0.68
N VAL A 51 5.81 -2.00 -1.56
CA VAL A 51 5.19 -3.30 -1.82
C VAL A 51 5.74 -3.90 -3.10
N ARG A 52 6.32 -5.11 -3.00
CA ARG A 52 6.90 -5.79 -4.15
C ARG A 52 6.59 -7.28 -4.11
N VAL A 53 5.89 -7.76 -5.15
CA VAL A 53 5.59 -9.18 -5.33
C VAL A 53 6.09 -9.59 -6.70
N ALA A 54 7.09 -10.48 -6.76
CA ALA A 54 7.67 -10.94 -8.03
C ALA A 54 6.68 -11.82 -8.81
N PRO A 55 6.87 -12.01 -10.13
CA PRO A 55 6.04 -12.92 -10.91
C PRO A 55 5.97 -14.32 -10.29
N GLY A 56 4.76 -14.84 -10.12
CA GLY A 56 4.52 -16.15 -9.52
C GLY A 56 4.58 -16.19 -7.99
N GLU A 57 4.96 -15.10 -7.32
CA GLU A 57 4.94 -15.01 -5.87
C GLU A 57 3.56 -14.58 -5.34
N SER A 58 3.38 -14.79 -4.04
CA SER A 58 2.15 -14.47 -3.32
C SER A 58 2.48 -13.82 -1.98
N THR A 59 1.66 -12.86 -1.57
CA THR A 59 1.69 -12.38 -0.18
C THR A 59 1.16 -13.45 0.77
N LEU A 60 1.42 -13.31 2.05
CA LEU A 60 0.64 -13.98 3.08
C LEU A 60 -0.79 -13.42 3.09
N ASP A 61 -1.72 -14.14 3.72
CA ASP A 61 -3.02 -13.54 4.08
C ASP A 61 -2.76 -12.48 5.15
N HIS A 62 -3.02 -11.22 4.83
CA HIS A 62 -2.69 -10.10 5.70
C HIS A 62 -3.87 -9.16 5.90
N ARG A 63 -3.83 -8.46 7.03
CA ARG A 63 -4.92 -7.60 7.49
C ARG A 63 -4.49 -6.15 7.48
N HIS A 64 -5.38 -5.31 6.97
CA HIS A 64 -5.33 -3.86 7.03
C HIS A 64 -6.28 -3.34 8.10
N ASP A 65 -5.78 -2.51 9.00
CA ASP A 65 -6.53 -1.89 10.09
C ASP A 65 -6.67 -0.36 9.91
N HIS A 66 -5.86 0.23 9.05
CA HIS A 66 -5.77 1.67 8.82
C HIS A 66 -6.12 2.03 7.38
N ASP A 67 -6.70 3.22 7.20
CA ASP A 67 -6.94 3.77 5.87
C ASP A 67 -5.61 3.91 5.13
N ILE A 68 -5.58 3.46 3.88
CA ILE A 68 -4.35 3.35 3.09
C ILE A 68 -4.52 3.98 1.71
N PHE A 69 -3.54 4.80 1.35
CA PHE A 69 -3.31 5.21 -0.03
C PHE A 69 -2.37 4.22 -0.70
N THR A 70 -2.65 3.84 -1.94
CA THR A 70 -1.74 3.05 -2.78
C THR A 70 -1.63 3.64 -4.17
N VAL A 71 -0.43 3.62 -4.74
CA VAL A 71 -0.19 4.00 -6.13
C VAL A 71 0.67 2.96 -6.84
N SER A 72 0.29 2.61 -8.08
CA SER A 72 1.06 1.69 -8.91
C SER A 72 2.34 2.36 -9.42
N MET A 73 3.49 1.73 -9.18
CA MET A 73 4.82 2.26 -9.51
C MET A 73 5.36 1.70 -10.83
N ASN A 74 4.62 0.83 -11.50
CA ASN A 74 4.93 0.33 -12.85
C ASN A 74 3.66 0.10 -13.66
N ALA A 75 3.81 -0.13 -14.96
CA ALA A 75 2.70 -0.60 -15.79
C ALA A 75 2.32 -2.02 -15.34
N GLY A 76 1.07 -2.18 -14.97
CA GLY A 76 0.58 -3.24 -14.14
C GLY A 76 0.74 -4.66 -14.64
N THR A 77 0.84 -5.54 -13.69
CA THR A 77 0.79 -6.99 -13.88
C THR A 77 -0.57 -7.53 -13.43
N ALA A 78 -1.04 -8.60 -14.05
CA ALA A 78 -2.28 -9.25 -13.64
C ALA A 78 -2.10 -9.85 -12.23
N THR A 79 -3.13 -9.70 -11.39
CA THR A 79 -3.15 -10.21 -10.03
C THR A 79 -4.40 -11.04 -9.76
N ARG A 80 -4.30 -11.93 -8.78
CA ARG A 80 -5.43 -12.63 -8.20
C ARG A 80 -5.52 -12.24 -6.73
N ILE A 81 -6.63 -11.64 -6.36
CA ILE A 81 -6.90 -11.28 -4.95
C ILE A 81 -7.81 -12.34 -4.35
N VAL A 82 -7.44 -12.86 -3.19
CA VAL A 82 -8.26 -13.78 -2.40
C VAL A 82 -8.67 -13.07 -1.12
N ALA A 83 -9.96 -12.82 -0.96
CA ALA A 83 -10.53 -12.19 0.22
C ALA A 83 -11.81 -12.95 0.64
N ASN A 84 -11.98 -13.21 1.93
CA ASN A 84 -13.12 -13.95 2.47
C ASN A 84 -13.35 -15.32 1.76
N GLY A 85 -12.27 -16.01 1.41
CA GLY A 85 -12.32 -17.29 0.71
C GLY A 85 -12.70 -17.20 -0.79
N GLN A 86 -12.93 -16.01 -1.31
CA GLN A 86 -13.26 -15.79 -2.72
C GLN A 86 -12.08 -15.23 -3.49
N ALA A 87 -11.78 -15.81 -4.65
CA ALA A 87 -10.73 -15.37 -5.53
C ALA A 87 -11.28 -14.50 -6.68
N GLN A 88 -10.64 -13.37 -6.94
CA GLN A 88 -10.96 -12.47 -8.04
C GLN A 88 -9.71 -12.14 -8.83
N ASN A 89 -9.70 -12.44 -10.13
CA ASN A 89 -8.65 -11.99 -11.03
C ASN A 89 -8.86 -10.52 -11.37
N ARG A 90 -7.76 -9.77 -11.40
CA ARG A 90 -7.74 -8.35 -11.75
C ARG A 90 -6.72 -8.10 -12.85
N PRO A 91 -7.03 -7.25 -13.84
CA PRO A 91 -6.05 -6.79 -14.79
C PRO A 91 -4.97 -5.96 -14.07
N GLY A 92 -3.85 -5.76 -14.75
CA GLY A 92 -2.81 -4.88 -14.24
C GLY A 92 -3.29 -3.43 -14.10
N ARG A 93 -2.87 -2.78 -13.02
CA ARG A 93 -3.11 -1.35 -12.81
C ARG A 93 -2.18 -0.53 -13.70
N PRO A 94 -2.63 0.56 -14.33
CA PRO A 94 -1.74 1.48 -15.02
C PRO A 94 -0.69 2.09 -14.08
N LEU A 95 0.43 2.55 -14.63
CA LEU A 95 1.36 3.40 -13.88
C LEU A 95 0.62 4.61 -13.30
N ALA A 96 0.90 4.95 -12.04
CA ALA A 96 0.28 6.04 -11.30
C ALA A 96 -1.24 5.90 -11.08
N ASP A 97 -1.80 4.71 -11.25
CA ASP A 97 -3.14 4.42 -10.77
C ASP A 97 -3.15 4.47 -9.24
N ALA A 98 -3.87 5.44 -8.69
CA ALA A 98 -3.87 5.79 -7.27
C ALA A 98 -5.25 5.55 -6.66
N THR A 99 -5.28 4.94 -5.48
CA THR A 99 -6.52 4.66 -4.75
C THR A 99 -6.35 4.91 -3.26
N ILE A 100 -7.44 5.30 -2.59
CA ILE A 100 -7.56 5.26 -1.13
C ILE A 100 -8.54 4.14 -0.79
N THR A 101 -8.17 3.28 0.16
CA THR A 101 -9.06 2.27 0.73
C THR A 101 -9.25 2.56 2.21
N GLU A 102 -10.50 2.62 2.63
CA GLU A 102 -10.87 2.92 4.01
C GLU A 102 -11.01 1.62 4.80
N TYR A 103 -10.09 1.39 5.74
CA TYR A 103 -10.08 0.23 6.63
C TYR A 103 -10.31 0.60 8.10
N THR A 104 -10.11 1.85 8.49
CA THR A 104 -10.26 2.28 9.86
C THR A 104 -11.70 2.12 10.34
N GLY A 105 -11.90 1.29 11.37
CA GLY A 105 -13.23 0.90 11.86
C GLY A 105 -13.90 -0.22 11.05
N LYS A 106 -13.33 -0.62 9.90
CA LYS A 106 -13.79 -1.72 9.07
C LYS A 106 -12.61 -2.48 8.47
N PRO A 107 -11.84 -3.19 9.30
CA PRO A 107 -10.65 -3.91 8.84
C PRO A 107 -10.97 -4.90 7.71
N GLY A 108 -10.02 -5.06 6.81
CA GLY A 108 -10.12 -5.99 5.70
C GLY A 108 -8.88 -6.85 5.58
N SER A 109 -9.06 -8.09 5.12
CA SER A 109 -7.96 -9.03 4.92
C SER A 109 -7.98 -9.59 3.52
N HIS A 110 -6.79 -9.81 2.97
CA HIS A 110 -6.65 -10.48 1.69
C HIS A 110 -5.25 -11.08 1.50
N LYS A 111 -5.17 -11.97 0.53
CA LYS A 111 -3.95 -12.46 -0.08
C LYS A 111 -3.89 -11.98 -1.52
N LEU A 112 -2.70 -11.63 -2.01
CA LEU A 112 -2.46 -11.28 -3.40
C LEU A 112 -1.51 -12.30 -4.02
N ASP A 113 -1.89 -12.85 -5.17
CA ASP A 113 -1.02 -13.64 -6.04
C ASP A 113 -0.66 -12.79 -7.26
N ASN A 114 0.63 -12.64 -7.58
CA ASN A 114 1.06 -12.06 -8.85
C ASN A 114 1.02 -13.14 -9.93
N VAL A 115 -0.03 -13.14 -10.74
CA VAL A 115 -0.24 -14.12 -11.83
C VAL A 115 0.23 -13.62 -13.20
N GLY A 116 0.84 -12.45 -13.26
CA GLY A 116 1.38 -11.87 -14.47
C GLY A 116 2.88 -12.08 -14.62
N ALA A 117 3.47 -11.51 -15.70
CA ALA A 117 4.87 -11.69 -16.06
C ALA A 117 5.80 -10.56 -15.54
N ALA A 118 5.25 -9.49 -14.97
CA ALA A 118 6.03 -8.38 -14.44
C ALA A 118 5.88 -8.30 -12.90
N PRO A 119 6.82 -7.67 -12.17
CA PRO A 119 6.65 -7.43 -10.75
C PRO A 119 5.40 -6.59 -10.46
N TYR A 120 4.67 -6.90 -9.39
CA TYR A 120 3.66 -6.03 -8.82
C TYR A 120 4.35 -5.06 -7.86
N MET A 121 4.20 -3.75 -8.10
CA MET A 121 4.91 -2.72 -7.35
C MET A 121 3.95 -1.61 -6.95
N LEU A 122 3.81 -1.37 -5.64
CA LEU A 122 3.08 -0.24 -5.10
C LEU A 122 3.94 0.57 -4.14
N PHE A 123 3.69 1.86 -4.11
CA PHE A 123 4.01 2.73 -3.00
C PHE A 123 2.73 2.96 -2.20
N ALA A 124 2.80 2.85 -0.87
CA ALA A 124 1.63 2.99 -0.02
C ALA A 124 1.89 3.89 1.19
N VAL A 125 0.85 4.59 1.64
CA VAL A 125 0.85 5.42 2.86
C VAL A 125 -0.37 5.03 3.70
N GLU A 126 -0.14 4.53 4.91
CA GLU A 126 -1.19 4.26 5.90
C GLU A 126 -1.31 5.43 6.88
N ASN A 127 -2.53 5.85 7.19
CA ASN A 127 -2.79 6.83 8.25
C ASN A 127 -2.94 6.10 9.59
N LEU A 128 -1.98 6.28 10.50
CA LEU A 128 -1.97 5.67 11.84
C LEU A 128 -2.65 6.53 12.91
N ARG A 129 -3.11 7.74 12.56
CA ARG A 129 -3.75 8.68 13.50
C ARG A 129 -5.12 8.19 13.94
N ASP A 130 -5.49 8.50 15.17
CA ASP A 130 -6.87 8.31 15.64
C ASP A 130 -7.84 9.16 14.80
N GLN A 131 -8.99 8.60 14.44
CA GLN A 131 -10.05 9.28 13.68
C GLN A 131 -10.45 10.63 14.28
N LYS A 132 -10.42 10.75 15.62
CA LYS A 132 -10.72 12.00 16.33
C LYS A 132 -9.71 13.11 16.10
N ALA A 133 -8.49 12.73 15.64
CA ALA A 133 -7.42 13.67 15.35
C ALA A 133 -7.36 14.07 13.87
N TRP A 134 -8.24 13.53 13.01
CA TRP A 134 -8.22 13.83 11.58
C TRP A 134 -8.58 15.29 11.29
N SER A 135 -7.84 15.90 10.39
CA SER A 135 -7.97 17.31 10.05
C SER A 135 -9.11 17.54 9.05
N ALA A 136 -9.91 18.57 9.31
CA ALA A 136 -10.90 19.09 8.36
C ALA A 136 -10.36 20.28 7.54
N ALA A 137 -9.04 20.48 7.49
CA ALA A 137 -8.45 21.59 6.74
C ALA A 137 -8.91 21.60 5.27
N PRO A 138 -9.10 22.78 4.66
CA PRO A 138 -9.49 22.89 3.27
C PRO A 138 -8.37 22.34 2.35
N PRO A 139 -8.72 21.94 1.12
CA PRO A 139 -7.73 21.53 0.13
C PRO A 139 -6.76 22.66 -0.22
N VAL A 140 -5.53 22.26 -0.58
CA VAL A 140 -4.55 23.17 -1.19
C VAL A 140 -5.02 23.60 -2.57
N SER A 141 -4.83 24.89 -2.89
CA SER A 141 -5.03 25.44 -4.24
C SER A 141 -3.73 26.09 -4.69
N ALA A 142 -3.09 25.52 -5.69
CA ALA A 142 -1.84 26.03 -6.24
C ALA A 142 -1.72 25.72 -7.75
N LEU A 143 -0.80 26.44 -8.41
CA LEU A 143 -0.49 26.17 -9.82
C LEU A 143 -0.02 24.72 -10.01
N ALA A 144 -0.46 24.10 -11.11
CA ALA A 144 -0.11 22.71 -11.48
C ALA A 144 -0.49 21.63 -10.43
N THR A 145 -1.31 21.98 -9.44
CA THR A 145 -1.77 21.09 -8.38
C THR A 145 -3.28 20.80 -8.57
N THR A 146 -3.63 19.55 -8.70
CA THR A 146 -5.02 19.10 -8.85
C THR A 146 -5.39 18.17 -7.70
N LEU A 147 -6.52 18.42 -7.05
CA LEU A 147 -7.08 17.49 -6.07
C LEU A 147 -7.54 16.22 -6.80
N ALA A 148 -6.82 15.12 -6.60
CA ALA A 148 -7.11 13.84 -7.24
C ALA A 148 -8.13 13.01 -6.45
N THR A 149 -8.01 13.00 -5.10
CA THR A 149 -8.94 12.28 -4.22
C THR A 149 -9.02 13.00 -2.88
N ASP A 150 -10.23 13.19 -2.36
CA ASP A 150 -10.49 13.76 -1.04
C ASP A 150 -11.17 12.72 -0.13
N GLY A 151 -10.38 11.85 0.47
CA GLY A 151 -10.82 10.89 1.47
C GLY A 151 -10.82 11.50 2.88
N ARG A 152 -11.53 10.88 3.80
CA ARG A 152 -11.64 11.39 5.19
C ARG A 152 -10.31 11.37 5.96
N ALA A 153 -9.50 10.32 5.79
CA ALA A 153 -8.22 10.12 6.49
C ALA A 153 -7.00 10.55 5.67
N LEU A 154 -7.13 10.52 4.36
CA LEU A 154 -6.06 10.79 3.40
C LEU A 154 -6.60 11.65 2.26
N ARG A 155 -5.79 12.58 1.78
CA ARG A 155 -6.10 13.40 0.60
C ARG A 155 -4.95 13.36 -0.36
N VAL A 156 -5.22 13.31 -1.66
CA VAL A 156 -4.18 13.14 -2.69
C VAL A 156 -4.27 14.27 -3.70
N TYR A 157 -3.12 14.88 -3.97
CA TYR A 157 -2.94 15.84 -5.04
C TYR A 157 -2.08 15.22 -6.14
N ASP A 158 -2.43 15.51 -7.39
CA ASP A 158 -1.64 15.21 -8.59
C ASP A 158 -0.95 16.50 -9.03
N ILE A 159 0.36 16.54 -8.91
CA ILE A 159 1.20 17.67 -9.33
C ILE A 159 1.82 17.32 -10.66
N ARG A 160 1.53 18.15 -11.68
CA ARG A 160 2.04 17.99 -13.04
C ARG A 160 2.80 19.23 -13.48
N LEU A 161 4.11 19.10 -13.58
CA LEU A 161 5.02 20.15 -14.00
C LEU A 161 5.42 19.91 -15.47
N ALA A 162 4.50 20.25 -16.39
CA ALA A 162 4.72 20.19 -17.82
C ALA A 162 5.28 21.55 -18.33
N THR A 163 5.84 21.57 -19.54
CA THR A 163 6.21 22.82 -20.21
C THR A 163 4.97 23.66 -20.52
N PRO A 164 4.93 24.98 -20.18
CA PRO A 164 6.00 25.82 -19.63
C PRO A 164 6.09 25.84 -18.09
N THR A 165 5.22 25.13 -17.35
CA THR A 165 5.20 25.13 -15.89
C THR A 165 6.43 24.43 -15.34
N SER A 166 7.28 25.14 -14.60
CA SER A 166 8.52 24.60 -14.05
C SER A 166 8.50 24.39 -12.54
N GLN A 167 7.53 24.97 -11.84
CA GLN A 167 7.43 24.89 -10.38
C GLN A 167 6.02 25.13 -9.86
N THR A 168 5.78 24.69 -8.63
CA THR A 168 4.61 25.04 -7.82
C THR A 168 5.05 25.28 -6.38
N THR A 169 4.41 26.22 -5.69
CA THR A 169 4.68 26.54 -4.29
C THR A 169 3.36 26.53 -3.52
N HIS A 170 3.33 25.82 -2.40
CA HIS A 170 2.12 25.73 -1.56
C HIS A 170 2.46 25.27 -0.13
N THR A 171 1.43 25.25 0.71
CA THR A 171 1.53 24.87 2.13
C THR A 171 0.46 23.82 2.46
N HIS A 172 0.86 22.75 3.15
CA HIS A 172 -0.05 21.75 3.67
C HIS A 172 -0.40 22.01 5.14
N ALA A 173 -1.67 21.93 5.48
CA ALA A 173 -2.12 22.08 6.86
C ALA A 173 -1.89 20.82 7.73
N VAL A 174 -1.44 19.74 7.13
CA VAL A 174 -1.19 18.42 7.74
C VAL A 174 0.11 17.83 7.22
N PRO A 175 0.70 16.83 7.90
CA PRO A 175 1.87 16.12 7.37
C PRO A 175 1.57 15.53 6.00
N THR A 176 2.50 15.65 5.07
CA THR A 176 2.31 15.25 3.67
C THR A 176 3.50 14.42 3.19
N VAL A 177 3.22 13.40 2.39
CA VAL A 177 4.22 12.59 1.69
C VAL A 177 4.16 12.91 0.20
N ALA A 178 5.24 13.44 -0.37
CA ALA A 178 5.36 13.65 -1.81
C ALA A 178 6.17 12.52 -2.43
N VAL A 179 5.58 11.80 -3.40
CA VAL A 179 6.20 10.67 -4.10
C VAL A 179 6.33 10.95 -5.60
N LEU A 180 7.55 10.75 -6.14
CA LEU A 180 7.83 10.92 -7.56
C LEU A 180 7.24 9.77 -8.36
N ILE A 181 6.50 10.11 -9.42
CA ILE A 181 5.96 9.16 -10.39
C ILE A 181 6.85 9.10 -11.63
N ASN A 182 7.24 10.26 -12.17
CA ASN A 182 8.15 10.36 -13.30
C ASN A 182 8.81 11.75 -13.37
N GLY A 183 9.84 11.87 -14.19
CA GLY A 183 10.61 13.08 -14.36
C GLY A 183 11.68 13.27 -13.29
N ILE A 184 12.16 14.51 -13.16
CA ILE A 184 13.15 14.90 -12.15
C ILE A 184 12.67 16.18 -11.50
N VAL A 185 12.65 16.21 -10.17
CA VAL A 185 12.28 17.40 -9.41
C VAL A 185 13.25 17.68 -8.27
N MET A 186 13.28 18.94 -7.84
CA MET A 186 13.80 19.36 -6.55
C MET A 186 12.62 19.75 -5.68
N SER A 187 12.50 19.17 -4.50
CA SER A 187 11.56 19.63 -3.48
C SER A 187 12.32 20.49 -2.49
N GLU A 188 11.96 21.77 -2.44
CA GLU A 188 12.51 22.76 -1.53
C GLU A 188 11.54 22.95 -0.36
N GLY A 189 12.04 22.88 0.84
CA GLY A 189 11.28 23.07 2.06
C GLY A 189 12.20 22.93 3.28
N PRO A 190 11.74 23.32 4.46
CA PRO A 190 12.51 23.12 5.68
C PRO A 190 12.71 21.63 5.95
N ASP A 191 13.72 21.35 6.74
CA ASP A 191 14.11 19.99 7.12
C ASP A 191 12.96 19.24 7.75
N ALA A 192 12.41 18.27 7.01
CA ALA A 192 11.49 17.29 7.59
C ALA A 192 12.29 16.40 8.54
N GLN A 193 12.23 16.68 9.84
CA GLN A 193 12.81 15.80 10.86
C GLN A 193 12.03 14.50 10.93
N ALA A 194 12.34 13.59 10.05
CA ALA A 194 11.81 12.26 10.08
C ALA A 194 12.74 11.37 10.92
N LYS A 195 12.25 10.87 12.03
CA LYS A 195 12.85 9.69 12.68
C LYS A 195 12.53 8.49 11.80
N ALA A 196 13.37 8.25 10.83
CA ALA A 196 13.21 7.16 9.89
C ALA A 196 13.76 5.85 10.44
N LEU A 197 13.13 4.73 10.07
CA LEU A 197 13.75 3.40 10.11
C LEU A 197 14.90 3.27 9.08
N ALA A 198 14.96 4.20 8.13
CA ALA A 198 16.07 4.46 7.23
C ALA A 198 16.29 5.99 7.18
N PRO A 199 17.50 6.50 6.87
CA PRO A 199 17.72 7.93 6.83
C PRO A 199 16.75 8.56 5.84
N ALA A 200 15.73 9.26 6.40
CA ALA A 200 14.89 10.10 5.58
C ALA A 200 15.79 11.18 5.00
N PRO A 201 15.54 11.51 3.80
CA PRO A 201 16.20 12.62 3.19
C PRO A 201 15.81 13.92 3.90
N VAL A 202 16.76 14.57 4.51
CA VAL A 202 16.63 15.82 5.23
C VAL A 202 16.96 16.96 4.27
N GLY A 203 16.11 17.98 4.18
CA GLY A 203 16.39 19.19 3.42
C GLY A 203 16.01 19.16 1.94
N LEU A 204 16.63 20.03 1.16
CA LEU A 204 16.47 20.11 -0.29
C LEU A 204 16.75 18.77 -0.95
N LYS A 205 15.76 18.26 -1.69
CA LYS A 205 15.86 16.94 -2.27
C LYS A 205 15.64 16.93 -3.76
N ARG A 206 16.60 16.30 -4.40
CA ARG A 206 16.45 15.84 -5.76
C ARG A 206 15.78 14.47 -5.75
N LEU A 207 14.64 14.38 -6.42
CA LEU A 207 13.96 13.11 -6.74
C LEU A 207 14.16 12.88 -8.24
N ASP A 208 14.75 11.76 -8.62
CA ASP A 208 15.10 11.44 -10.02
C ASP A 208 14.76 9.99 -10.41
N SER A 209 14.15 9.25 -9.49
CA SER A 209 13.70 7.88 -9.75
C SER A 209 12.30 7.66 -9.21
N PRO A 210 11.39 6.99 -9.95
CA PRO A 210 10.05 6.68 -9.49
C PRO A 210 10.05 5.96 -8.14
N GLY A 211 9.15 6.36 -7.25
CA GLY A 211 9.05 5.84 -5.88
C GLY A 211 9.96 6.52 -4.87
N GLN A 212 10.85 7.40 -5.27
CA GLN A 212 11.51 8.30 -4.32
C GLN A 212 10.50 9.29 -3.75
N TRP A 213 10.67 9.63 -2.49
CA TRP A 213 9.72 10.45 -1.73
C TRP A 213 10.41 11.41 -0.76
N VAL A 214 9.67 12.44 -0.36
CA VAL A 214 10.05 13.37 0.70
C VAL A 214 8.86 13.58 1.64
N LEU A 215 9.18 14.00 2.87
CA LEU A 215 8.19 14.46 3.82
C LEU A 215 8.08 15.99 3.76
N VAL A 216 6.86 16.49 3.77
CA VAL A 216 6.54 17.91 3.94
C VAL A 216 5.87 18.04 5.30
N PRO A 217 6.53 18.71 6.27
CA PRO A 217 5.94 18.90 7.60
C PRO A 217 4.68 19.75 7.56
N ARG A 218 3.84 19.55 8.56
CA ARG A 218 2.64 20.37 8.75
C ARG A 218 2.97 21.86 8.86
N GLY A 219 2.25 22.68 8.10
CA GLY A 219 2.35 24.14 8.13
C GLY A 219 3.55 24.70 7.35
N GLU A 220 4.35 23.84 6.75
CA GLU A 220 5.51 24.26 5.97
C GLU A 220 5.11 24.59 4.54
N THR A 221 5.67 25.70 4.06
CA THR A 221 5.59 26.09 2.65
C THR A 221 6.74 25.44 1.91
N HIS A 222 6.44 24.70 0.86
CA HIS A 222 7.45 24.09 0.04
C HIS A 222 7.27 24.43 -1.44
N THR A 223 8.35 24.33 -2.18
CA THR A 223 8.38 24.52 -3.63
C THR A 223 8.85 23.25 -4.29
N VAL A 224 8.09 22.76 -5.26
CA VAL A 224 8.50 21.67 -6.14
C VAL A 224 8.93 22.26 -7.45
N VAL A 225 10.19 22.05 -7.82
CA VAL A 225 10.81 22.58 -9.05
C VAL A 225 11.13 21.44 -9.99
N ARG A 226 10.65 21.52 -11.23
CA ARG A 226 11.02 20.58 -12.30
C ARG A 226 12.46 20.86 -12.75
N LEU A 227 13.23 19.79 -12.88
CA LEU A 227 14.58 19.83 -13.43
C LEU A 227 14.62 19.19 -14.83
N GLY A 228 15.42 19.81 -15.73
CA GLY A 228 15.55 19.31 -17.10
C GLY A 228 14.33 19.59 -17.99
N ASN A 229 14.24 18.86 -19.12
CA ASN A 229 13.28 19.11 -20.20
C ASN A 229 12.11 18.12 -20.24
N MET A 230 12.10 17.13 -19.37
CA MET A 230 11.01 16.16 -19.28
C MET A 230 9.92 16.65 -18.34
N ASP A 231 8.67 16.34 -18.68
CA ASP A 231 7.57 16.56 -17.76
C ASP A 231 7.78 15.76 -16.47
N ALA A 232 7.43 16.36 -15.34
CA ALA A 232 7.50 15.70 -14.05
C ALA A 232 6.13 15.58 -13.41
N ARG A 233 5.91 14.47 -12.72
CA ARG A 233 4.67 14.18 -11.98
C ARG A 233 4.98 13.64 -10.60
N LEU A 234 4.36 14.25 -9.59
CA LEU A 234 4.36 13.78 -8.22
C LEU A 234 2.92 13.54 -7.76
N LEU A 235 2.76 12.67 -6.78
CA LEU A 235 1.56 12.64 -5.95
C LEU A 235 1.94 13.10 -4.54
N GLU A 236 1.13 14.00 -3.99
CA GLU A 236 1.25 14.44 -2.61
C GLU A 236 0.08 13.91 -1.80
N VAL A 237 0.40 13.19 -0.72
CA VAL A 237 -0.54 12.50 0.13
C VAL A 237 -0.57 13.18 1.48
N GLU A 238 -1.61 13.97 1.74
CA GLU A 238 -1.90 14.53 3.05
C GLU A 238 -2.42 13.45 4.00
N VAL A 239 -1.81 13.35 5.19
CA VAL A 239 -2.26 12.49 6.28
C VAL A 239 -3.07 13.34 7.26
N ARG A 240 -4.38 13.19 7.22
CA ARG A 240 -5.36 14.09 7.88
C ARG A 240 -5.61 13.77 9.34
#